data_66a2a069529c068ca0ef5d51986513f4
#
_entry.id   66a2a069529c068ca0ef5d51986513f4
#
_cell.length_a   1.000
_cell.length_b   1.000
_cell.length_c   1.000
_cell.angle_alpha   90.00
_cell.angle_beta   90.00
_cell.angle_gamma   90.00
#
_symmetry.space_group_name_H-M   'P 1'
#
loop_
_entity.id
_entity.type
_entity.pdbx_description
1 polymer ?
#
loop_
_entity_poly.entity_id
_entity_poly.type
_entity_poly.pdbx_seq_one_letter_code
_entity_poly.pdbx_strand_id
1 'polypeptide(L)'
;MYIKDTLRIKDDITLASNRPNVENLLWYMAEPRNLDLRPGENKLRVKGELAVFLLYTGYEEENPPQWLEYTMPFSNEMECSGCMEDLIPHIEVSLLHQGIEVKPDPDGEERILQVDVVLELNMKMYREEEHELLLDAYSPHKECVLHRKKEMLESLLVRNFSRCRLTDG
;
A
#
# COMPACT_ATOMS: atom_id res chain seq x y z
N MET A 1 1.82 -15.27 6.56
CA MET A 1 0.46 -15.31 5.99
C MET A 1 0.41 -14.39 4.79
N TYR A 2 -0.23 -14.81 3.71
CA TYR A 2 -0.41 -14.02 2.50
C TYR A 2 -1.90 -13.74 2.28
N ILE A 3 -2.23 -12.45 2.03
CA ILE A 3 -3.61 -11.99 1.81
C ILE A 3 -3.62 -11.14 0.55
N LYS A 4 -4.60 -11.40 -0.31
CA LYS A 4 -4.89 -10.60 -1.49
C LYS A 4 -6.30 -10.06 -1.38
N ASP A 5 -6.46 -8.75 -1.50
CA ASP A 5 -7.77 -8.08 -1.45
C ASP A 5 -7.80 -6.87 -2.38
N THR A 6 -8.99 -6.34 -2.61
CA THR A 6 -9.20 -5.14 -3.41
C THR A 6 -9.86 -4.06 -2.58
N LEU A 7 -9.41 -2.82 -2.79
CA LEU A 7 -9.99 -1.64 -2.16
C LEU A 7 -10.48 -0.68 -3.24
N ARG A 8 -11.76 -0.32 -3.18
CA ARG A 8 -12.35 0.70 -4.05
C ARG A 8 -12.48 2.02 -3.30
N ILE A 9 -11.96 3.09 -3.91
CA ILE A 9 -12.07 4.46 -3.41
C ILE A 9 -12.89 5.23 -4.44
N LYS A 10 -14.05 5.72 -4.01
CA LYS A 10 -14.93 6.55 -4.84
C LYS A 10 -15.35 7.77 -4.06
N ASP A 11 -15.02 8.94 -4.59
CA ASP A 11 -15.34 10.21 -3.96
C ASP A 11 -15.42 11.32 -5.01
N ASP A 12 -16.03 12.44 -4.64
CA ASP A 12 -16.21 13.61 -5.50
C ASP A 12 -15.27 14.74 -5.06
N ILE A 13 -14.62 15.35 -6.04
CA ILE A 13 -13.84 16.57 -5.86
C ILE A 13 -14.64 17.74 -6.45
N THR A 14 -14.92 18.75 -5.65
CA THR A 14 -15.52 19.99 -6.13
C THR A 14 -14.43 21.02 -6.41
N LEU A 15 -14.38 21.56 -7.62
CA LEU A 15 -13.43 22.60 -7.98
C LEU A 15 -13.66 23.87 -7.15
N ALA A 16 -12.56 24.49 -6.72
CA ALA A 16 -12.59 25.76 -6.03
C ALA A 16 -13.21 26.86 -6.93
N SER A 17 -13.88 27.85 -6.34
CA SER A 17 -14.60 28.89 -7.05
C SER A 17 -13.73 29.74 -7.99
N ASN A 18 -12.43 29.82 -7.71
CA ASN A 18 -11.43 30.53 -8.52
C ASN A 18 -10.90 29.73 -9.72
N ARG A 19 -11.38 28.49 -9.92
CA ARG A 19 -11.01 27.63 -11.03
C ARG A 19 -12.10 27.66 -12.11
N PRO A 20 -11.73 27.64 -13.42
CA PRO A 20 -12.68 27.54 -14.49
C PRO A 20 -13.40 26.18 -14.51
N ASN A 21 -14.60 26.17 -15.09
CA ASN A 21 -15.33 24.91 -15.35
C ASN A 21 -14.54 24.02 -16.30
N VAL A 22 -14.74 22.71 -16.20
CA VAL A 22 -14.04 21.74 -17.03
C VAL A 22 -14.74 21.61 -18.38
N GLU A 23 -14.04 21.93 -19.46
CA GLU A 23 -14.46 21.62 -20.82
C GLU A 23 -13.93 20.24 -21.24
N ASN A 24 -12.62 20.06 -21.15
CA ASN A 24 -11.94 18.80 -21.50
C ASN A 24 -10.97 18.39 -20.43
N LEU A 25 -11.10 17.15 -19.97
CA LEU A 25 -10.12 16.50 -19.13
C LEU A 25 -9.04 15.89 -20.02
N LEU A 26 -7.83 16.46 -20.00
CA LEU A 26 -6.73 16.09 -20.89
C LEU A 26 -5.95 14.90 -20.37
N TRP A 27 -5.72 14.87 -19.07
CA TRP A 27 -4.94 13.83 -18.41
C TRP A 27 -5.25 13.75 -16.92
N TYR A 28 -5.17 12.56 -16.37
CA TYR A 28 -5.29 12.34 -14.93
C TYR A 28 -4.48 11.12 -14.49
N MET A 29 -4.08 11.12 -13.24
CA MET A 29 -3.40 10.03 -12.57
C MET A 29 -3.79 10.01 -11.10
N ALA A 30 -3.97 8.83 -10.54
CA ALA A 30 -4.16 8.61 -9.12
C ALA A 30 -3.05 7.72 -8.57
N GLU A 31 -2.51 8.09 -7.42
CA GLU A 31 -1.40 7.38 -6.78
C GLU A 31 -1.68 7.24 -5.27
N PRO A 32 -1.68 6.01 -4.73
CA PRO A 32 -1.78 5.81 -3.29
C PRO A 32 -0.45 6.18 -2.62
N ARG A 33 -0.56 6.90 -1.49
CA ARG A 33 0.58 7.36 -0.69
C ARG A 33 0.33 7.16 0.80
N ASN A 34 1.40 7.17 1.58
CA ASN A 34 1.36 7.18 3.04
C ASN A 34 0.49 6.06 3.63
N LEU A 35 0.65 4.85 3.12
CA LEU A 35 -0.10 3.69 3.59
C LEU A 35 0.34 3.31 5.00
N ASP A 36 -0.62 3.24 5.92
CA ASP A 36 -0.47 2.77 7.29
C ASP A 36 -1.34 1.53 7.49
N LEU A 37 -0.70 0.43 7.86
CA LEU A 37 -1.34 -0.86 8.06
C LEU A 37 -1.27 -1.21 9.53
N ARG A 38 -2.43 -1.49 10.12
CA ARG A 38 -2.53 -1.89 11.52
C ARG A 38 -3.27 -3.20 11.63
N PRO A 39 -2.54 -4.30 11.86
CA PRO A 39 -3.16 -5.58 12.16
C PRO A 39 -3.83 -5.53 13.53
N GLY A 40 -4.96 -6.20 13.64
CA GLY A 40 -5.70 -6.42 14.86
C GLY A 40 -6.20 -7.85 14.89
N GLU A 41 -6.97 -8.21 15.91
CA GLU A 41 -7.53 -9.56 16.03
C GLU A 41 -8.53 -9.82 14.90
N ASN A 42 -8.19 -10.74 13.99
CA ASN A 42 -8.96 -11.15 12.81
C ASN A 42 -9.33 -9.99 11.85
N LYS A 43 -8.61 -8.90 11.89
CA LYS A 43 -8.85 -7.74 11.03
C LYS A 43 -7.57 -6.98 10.72
N LEU A 44 -7.60 -6.27 9.60
CA LEU A 44 -6.54 -5.37 9.18
C LEU A 44 -7.13 -4.02 8.83
N ARG A 45 -6.63 -2.97 9.48
CA ARG A 45 -6.97 -1.60 9.13
C ARG A 45 -5.94 -1.03 8.18
N VAL A 46 -6.41 -0.51 7.06
CA VAL A 46 -5.60 0.16 6.04
C VAL A 46 -6.00 1.62 6.01
N LYS A 47 -5.05 2.51 6.23
CA LYS A 47 -5.22 3.95 6.05
C LYS A 47 -4.22 4.46 5.04
N GLY A 48 -4.57 5.50 4.34
CA GLY A 48 -3.68 6.13 3.40
C GLY A 48 -4.28 7.36 2.78
N GLU A 49 -3.57 7.87 1.79
CA GLU A 49 -3.99 9.01 0.98
C GLU A 49 -3.92 8.64 -0.48
N LEU A 50 -4.91 9.08 -1.25
CA LEU A 50 -4.93 9.00 -2.69
C LEU A 50 -4.57 10.38 -3.26
N ALA A 51 -3.40 10.51 -3.87
CA ALA A 51 -3.01 11.71 -4.58
C ALA A 51 -3.57 11.64 -5.99
N VAL A 52 -4.37 12.63 -6.37
CA VAL A 52 -5.02 12.73 -7.68
C VAL A 52 -4.47 13.94 -8.40
N PHE A 53 -3.94 13.71 -9.59
CA PHE A 53 -3.39 14.73 -10.48
C PHE A 53 -4.27 14.86 -11.71
N LEU A 54 -4.59 16.06 -12.09
CA LEU A 54 -5.41 16.34 -13.26
C LEU A 54 -4.79 17.46 -14.10
N LEU A 55 -5.01 17.37 -15.41
CA LEU A 55 -4.79 18.44 -16.37
C LEU A 55 -6.05 18.59 -17.19
N TYR A 56 -6.64 19.78 -17.22
CA TYR A 56 -7.86 20.07 -17.96
C TYR A 56 -7.86 21.45 -18.59
N THR A 57 -8.75 21.67 -19.55
CA THR A 57 -9.02 22.96 -20.17
C THR A 57 -10.40 23.47 -19.77
N GLY A 58 -10.52 24.79 -19.60
CA GLY A 58 -11.80 25.49 -19.46
C GLY A 58 -12.38 25.89 -20.80
N TYR A 59 -13.60 26.45 -20.78
CA TYR A 59 -14.37 26.88 -21.98
C TYR A 59 -13.81 28.12 -22.67
N GLU A 60 -13.01 28.92 -21.99
CA GLU A 60 -12.41 30.11 -22.59
C GLU A 60 -11.11 29.75 -23.28
N GLU A 61 -11.03 30.03 -24.61
CA GLU A 61 -9.85 29.71 -25.42
C GLU A 61 -8.57 30.43 -24.94
N GLU A 62 -8.71 31.54 -24.22
CA GLU A 62 -7.57 32.29 -23.68
C GLU A 62 -7.03 31.73 -22.37
N ASN A 63 -7.77 30.82 -21.73
CA ASN A 63 -7.32 30.21 -20.48
C ASN A 63 -6.27 29.13 -20.75
N PRO A 64 -5.10 29.19 -20.07
CA PRO A 64 -4.13 28.13 -20.16
C PRO A 64 -4.69 26.84 -19.55
N PRO A 65 -4.17 25.66 -19.94
CA PRO A 65 -4.51 24.41 -19.28
C PRO A 65 -4.31 24.49 -17.77
N GLN A 66 -5.26 23.96 -17.03
CA GLN A 66 -5.27 23.98 -15.56
C GLN A 66 -4.69 22.69 -15.03
N TRP A 67 -3.75 22.84 -14.11
CA TRP A 67 -3.19 21.74 -13.34
C TRP A 67 -3.78 21.71 -11.93
N LEU A 68 -4.17 20.52 -11.46
CA LEU A 68 -4.68 20.28 -10.12
C LEU A 68 -4.00 19.10 -9.50
N GLU A 69 -3.70 19.25 -8.21
CA GLU A 69 -3.32 18.15 -7.33
C GLU A 69 -4.30 18.13 -6.15
N TYR A 70 -4.85 16.95 -5.89
CA TYR A 70 -5.78 16.71 -4.79
C TYR A 70 -5.34 15.53 -3.97
N THR A 71 -5.45 15.64 -2.65
CA THR A 71 -5.16 14.55 -1.73
C THR A 71 -6.43 14.14 -1.00
N MET A 72 -6.82 12.88 -1.17
CA MET A 72 -8.02 12.30 -0.57
C MET A 72 -7.61 11.26 0.46
N PRO A 73 -7.89 11.46 1.76
CA PRO A 73 -7.64 10.43 2.76
C PRO A 73 -8.63 9.28 2.61
N PHE A 74 -8.17 8.07 2.82
CA PHE A 74 -9.03 6.89 2.89
C PHE A 74 -8.68 6.02 4.09
N SER A 75 -9.68 5.31 4.59
CA SER A 75 -9.53 4.32 5.65
C SER A 75 -10.48 3.17 5.41
N ASN A 76 -9.98 1.95 5.47
CA ASN A 76 -10.76 0.75 5.34
C ASN A 76 -10.35 -0.28 6.39
N GLU A 77 -11.29 -1.11 6.80
CA GLU A 77 -11.05 -2.26 7.67
C GLU A 77 -11.45 -3.53 6.92
N MET A 78 -10.52 -4.47 6.81
CA MET A 78 -10.70 -5.72 6.09
C MET A 78 -10.70 -6.88 7.06
N GLU A 79 -11.51 -7.89 6.79
CA GLU A 79 -11.44 -9.16 7.51
C GLU A 79 -10.16 -9.91 7.17
N CYS A 80 -9.44 -10.34 8.18
CA CYS A 80 -8.18 -11.03 8.06
C CYS A 80 -8.09 -12.16 9.08
N SER A 81 -8.66 -13.31 8.76
CA SER A 81 -8.64 -14.48 9.66
C SER A 81 -7.24 -14.87 10.07
N GLY A 82 -6.98 -14.92 11.38
CA GLY A 82 -5.67 -15.21 11.94
C GLY A 82 -4.71 -14.03 12.03
N CYS A 83 -5.14 -12.83 11.66
CA CYS A 83 -4.42 -11.61 11.98
C CYS A 83 -4.36 -11.38 13.48
N MET A 84 -3.22 -10.91 13.96
CA MET A 84 -2.96 -10.54 15.35
C MET A 84 -2.16 -9.23 15.37
N GLU A 85 -2.21 -8.52 16.50
CA GLU A 85 -1.56 -7.22 16.65
C GLU A 85 -0.02 -7.29 16.60
N ASP A 86 0.55 -8.46 16.86
CA ASP A 86 2.01 -8.71 16.85
C ASP A 86 2.58 -8.97 15.44
N LEU A 87 1.72 -9.03 14.42
CA LEU A 87 2.16 -9.25 13.06
C LEU A 87 2.70 -7.97 12.41
N ILE A 88 3.76 -8.13 11.65
CA ILE A 88 4.38 -7.07 10.86
C ILE A 88 3.87 -7.17 9.42
N PRO A 89 3.03 -6.22 8.96
CA PRO A 89 2.52 -6.25 7.62
C PRO A 89 3.52 -5.68 6.61
N HIS A 90 3.64 -6.37 5.48
CA HIS A 90 4.29 -5.84 4.28
C HIS A 90 3.26 -5.81 3.14
N ILE A 91 3.11 -4.68 2.49
CA ILE A 91 2.10 -4.46 1.46
C ILE A 91 2.74 -4.08 0.13
N GLU A 92 2.22 -4.68 -0.93
CA GLU A 92 2.41 -4.25 -2.31
C GLU A 92 1.06 -3.81 -2.86
N VAL A 93 1.01 -2.60 -3.41
CA VAL A 93 -0.21 -2.00 -3.96
C VAL A 93 -0.09 -1.88 -5.46
N SER A 94 -1.11 -2.35 -6.17
CA SER A 94 -1.23 -2.21 -7.62
C SER A 94 -2.52 -1.47 -7.96
N LEU A 95 -2.44 -0.57 -8.93
CA LEU A 95 -3.61 0.13 -9.45
C LEU A 95 -4.30 -0.75 -10.50
N LEU A 96 -5.51 -1.24 -10.21
CA LEU A 96 -6.29 -2.04 -11.15
C LEU A 96 -7.16 -1.18 -12.08
N HIS A 97 -7.72 -0.10 -11.54
CA HIS A 97 -8.60 0.81 -12.28
C HIS A 97 -8.47 2.22 -11.74
N GLN A 98 -8.47 3.18 -12.63
CA GLN A 98 -8.64 4.59 -12.32
C GLN A 98 -9.58 5.24 -13.34
N GLY A 99 -10.50 6.04 -12.86
CA GLY A 99 -11.44 6.79 -13.68
C GLY A 99 -11.78 8.10 -13.01
N ILE A 100 -11.89 9.17 -13.81
CA ILE A 100 -12.40 10.46 -13.39
C ILE A 100 -13.45 10.89 -14.37
N GLU A 101 -14.66 11.15 -13.88
CA GLU A 101 -15.77 11.67 -14.66
C GLU A 101 -16.12 13.08 -14.21
N VAL A 102 -16.31 13.98 -15.17
CA VAL A 102 -16.79 15.33 -14.91
C VAL A 102 -18.31 15.30 -14.80
N LYS A 103 -18.83 15.85 -13.71
CA LYS A 103 -20.25 15.93 -13.43
C LYS A 103 -20.68 17.38 -13.17
N PRO A 104 -21.95 17.72 -13.49
CA PRO A 104 -22.48 19.01 -13.14
C PRO A 104 -22.68 19.13 -11.62
N ASP A 105 -22.47 20.34 -11.11
CA ASP A 105 -22.84 20.73 -9.77
C ASP A 105 -24.36 21.04 -9.67
N PRO A 106 -24.90 21.41 -8.49
CA PRO A 106 -26.30 21.76 -8.34
C PRO A 106 -26.78 22.92 -9.24
N ASP A 107 -25.85 23.78 -9.67
CA ASP A 107 -26.14 24.91 -10.58
C ASP A 107 -26.03 24.51 -12.06
N GLY A 108 -25.67 23.26 -12.35
CA GLY A 108 -25.53 22.74 -13.71
C GLY A 108 -24.16 23.02 -14.34
N GLU A 109 -23.18 23.48 -13.57
CA GLU A 109 -21.83 23.77 -14.04
C GLU A 109 -20.92 22.55 -13.87
N GLU A 110 -20.08 22.28 -14.85
CA GLU A 110 -19.16 21.14 -14.87
C GLU A 110 -17.95 21.36 -13.95
N ARG A 111 -18.18 21.20 -12.65
CA ARG A 111 -17.25 21.52 -11.57
C ARG A 111 -17.00 20.36 -10.60
N ILE A 112 -17.70 19.26 -10.75
CA ILE A 112 -17.53 18.07 -9.90
C ILE A 112 -16.76 17.03 -10.67
N LEU A 113 -15.68 16.54 -10.05
CA LEU A 113 -14.86 15.46 -10.57
C LEU A 113 -15.10 14.21 -9.71
N GLN A 114 -15.79 13.22 -10.26
CA GLN A 114 -16.00 11.95 -9.60
C GLN A 114 -14.79 11.05 -9.82
N VAL A 115 -14.08 10.74 -8.75
CA VAL A 115 -12.92 9.86 -8.75
C VAL A 115 -13.36 8.45 -8.39
N ASP A 116 -12.95 7.47 -9.18
CA ASP A 116 -13.21 6.05 -8.95
C ASP A 116 -11.90 5.27 -9.17
N VAL A 117 -11.34 4.73 -8.11
CA VAL A 117 -10.05 4.02 -8.12
C VAL A 117 -10.21 2.68 -7.44
N VAL A 118 -9.68 1.65 -8.07
CA VAL A 118 -9.60 0.29 -7.49
C VAL A 118 -8.14 -0.09 -7.32
N LEU A 119 -7.77 -0.38 -6.08
CA LEU A 119 -6.44 -0.85 -5.70
C LEU A 119 -6.49 -2.35 -5.41
N GLU A 120 -5.48 -3.06 -5.87
CA GLU A 120 -5.18 -4.42 -5.43
C GLU A 120 -4.13 -4.36 -4.32
N LEU A 121 -4.41 -5.00 -3.21
CA LEU A 121 -3.56 -5.05 -2.04
C LEU A 121 -3.03 -6.47 -1.88
N ASN A 122 -1.74 -6.65 -2.06
CA ASN A 122 -1.04 -7.90 -1.80
C ASN A 122 -0.26 -7.76 -0.49
N MET A 123 -0.69 -8.46 0.54
CA MET A 123 -0.17 -8.31 1.89
C MET A 123 0.50 -9.59 2.37
N LYS A 124 1.69 -9.43 2.92
CA LYS A 124 2.42 -10.49 3.61
C LYS A 124 2.52 -10.12 5.08
N MET A 125 2.12 -11.03 5.95
CA MET A 125 2.23 -10.85 7.39
C MET A 125 3.35 -11.71 7.93
N TYR A 126 4.26 -11.07 8.65
CA TYR A 126 5.41 -11.70 9.29
C TYR A 126 5.24 -11.66 10.81
N ARG A 127 5.79 -12.66 11.48
CA ARG A 127 5.98 -12.65 12.92
C ARG A 127 7.47 -12.71 13.21
N GLU A 128 7.92 -11.88 14.12
CA GLU A 128 9.29 -11.99 14.63
C GLU A 128 9.32 -13.03 15.75
N GLU A 129 10.15 -14.06 15.58
CA GLU A 129 10.36 -15.09 16.58
C GLU A 129 11.85 -15.26 16.82
N GLU A 130 12.25 -15.33 18.09
CA GLU A 130 13.63 -15.67 18.45
C GLU A 130 13.76 -17.18 18.59
N HIS A 131 14.58 -17.78 17.75
CA HIS A 131 14.95 -19.18 17.84
C HIS A 131 16.42 -19.32 18.21
N GLU A 132 16.71 -20.02 19.30
CA GLU A 132 18.07 -20.47 19.59
C GLU A 132 18.34 -21.79 18.84
N LEU A 133 19.17 -21.71 17.82
CA LEU A 133 19.67 -22.91 17.11
C LEU A 133 20.98 -23.32 17.76
N LEU A 134 20.95 -24.44 18.51
CA LEU A 134 22.13 -25.12 18.97
C LEU A 134 22.67 -25.98 17.80
N LEU A 135 23.74 -25.50 17.18
CA LEU A 135 24.55 -26.33 16.31
C LEU A 135 25.52 -27.15 17.22
N ASP A 136 25.17 -28.39 17.45
CA ASP A 136 26.01 -29.29 18.21
C ASP A 136 27.23 -29.67 17.35
N ALA A 137 28.38 -29.12 17.71
CA ALA A 137 29.64 -29.48 17.09
C ALA A 137 30.46 -30.32 18.09
N TYR A 138 30.49 -31.63 17.91
CA TYR A 138 31.33 -32.53 18.66
C TYR A 138 32.64 -32.79 17.91
N SER A 139 33.76 -32.54 18.56
CA SER A 139 35.07 -32.96 18.08
C SER A 139 35.78 -33.78 19.15
N PRO A 140 36.17 -35.03 18.88
CA PRO A 140 36.88 -35.87 19.88
C PRO A 140 38.33 -35.42 20.15
N HIS A 141 38.85 -34.46 19.37
CA HIS A 141 40.26 -34.05 19.42
C HIS A 141 40.52 -32.57 19.61
N LYS A 142 39.47 -31.76 19.70
CA LYS A 142 39.61 -30.30 19.86
C LYS A 142 38.56 -29.74 20.81
N GLU A 143 38.99 -28.75 21.58
CA GLU A 143 38.08 -27.99 22.44
C GLU A 143 37.16 -27.09 21.58
N CYS A 144 35.84 -27.23 21.74
CA CYS A 144 34.86 -26.45 20.99
C CYS A 144 34.47 -25.22 21.82
N VAL A 145 34.69 -24.02 21.27
CA VAL A 145 34.23 -22.77 21.85
C VAL A 145 32.95 -22.34 21.15
N LEU A 146 31.87 -22.20 21.92
CA LEU A 146 30.57 -21.74 21.44
C LEU A 146 30.56 -20.20 21.27
N HIS A 147 30.45 -19.73 20.05
CA HIS A 147 30.19 -18.31 19.77
C HIS A 147 28.68 -18.09 19.53
N ARG A 148 28.07 -17.27 20.36
CA ARG A 148 26.70 -16.84 20.14
C ARG A 148 26.69 -15.70 19.11
N LYS A 149 25.98 -15.87 18.01
CA LYS A 149 25.76 -14.84 17.01
C LYS A 149 24.27 -14.63 16.84
N LYS A 150 23.83 -13.37 16.96
CA LYS A 150 22.45 -12.99 16.67
C LYS A 150 22.39 -12.57 15.20
N GLU A 151 21.65 -13.31 14.39
CA GLU A 151 21.39 -12.97 12.99
C GLU A 151 19.89 -12.84 12.78
N MET A 152 19.49 -11.80 12.06
CA MET A 152 18.11 -11.62 11.60
C MET A 152 17.95 -12.36 10.27
N LEU A 153 17.11 -13.38 10.26
CA LEU A 153 16.79 -14.15 9.06
C LEU A 153 15.32 -13.91 8.72
N GLU A 154 15.05 -13.39 7.53
CA GLU A 154 13.72 -13.42 6.96
C GLU A 154 13.46 -14.82 6.38
N SER A 155 12.64 -15.60 7.05
CA SER A 155 12.18 -16.89 6.53
C SER A 155 10.71 -16.77 6.12
N LEU A 156 10.44 -16.87 4.83
CA LEU A 156 9.13 -17.26 4.35
C LEU A 156 8.86 -18.70 4.79
N LEU A 157 7.72 -18.93 5.43
CA LEU A 157 7.18 -20.27 5.71
C LEU A 157 6.78 -20.97 4.39
N VAL A 158 7.78 -21.24 3.58
CA VAL A 158 7.72 -22.24 2.52
C VAL A 158 8.81 -23.23 2.86
N ARG A 159 8.44 -24.49 3.01
CA ARG A 159 9.34 -25.61 3.25
C ARG A 159 10.60 -25.52 2.38
N ASN A 160 11.65 -24.91 2.88
CA ASN A 160 12.95 -24.97 2.29
C ASN A 160 13.99 -25.18 3.38
N PHE A 161 14.66 -26.29 3.27
CA PHE A 161 15.82 -26.65 4.07
C PHE A 161 16.87 -25.54 3.97
N SER A 162 17.13 -24.84 5.05
CA SER A 162 18.27 -23.94 5.16
C SER A 162 19.55 -24.76 5.11
N ARG A 163 20.36 -24.52 4.09
CA ARG A 163 21.73 -24.99 4.03
C ARG A 163 22.57 -24.19 5.02
N CYS A 164 22.95 -24.77 6.12
CA CYS A 164 24.03 -24.21 6.95
C CYS A 164 25.35 -24.31 6.19
N ARG A 165 26.01 -23.20 5.95
CA ARG A 165 27.37 -23.14 5.47
C ARG A 165 28.29 -23.15 6.70
N LEU A 166 29.06 -24.22 6.87
CA LEU A 166 30.22 -24.21 7.74
C LEU A 166 31.30 -23.38 7.04
N THR A 167 31.65 -22.25 7.61
CA THR A 167 32.86 -21.53 7.22
C THR A 167 34.01 -22.07 8.06
N ASP A 168 34.96 -22.78 7.42
CA ASP A 168 36.25 -23.09 8.01
C ASP A 168 36.98 -21.76 8.26
N GLY A 169 37.27 -21.50 9.53
CA GLY A 169 38.13 -20.41 9.97
C GLY A 169 39.57 -20.84 10.07
#